data_29f69a2eb74a3a54e9ed439b98df41e0
#
_entry.id   29f69a2eb74a3a54e9ed439b98df41e0
#
_cell.length_a   1.000
_cell.length_b   1.000
_cell.length_c   1.000
_cell.angle_alpha   90.00
_cell.angle_beta   90.00
_cell.angle_gamma   90.00
#
_symmetry.space_group_name_H-M   'P 1'
#
loop_
_entity.id
_entity.type
_entity.pdbx_description
1 polymer ?
#
loop_
_entity_poly.entity_id
_entity_poly.type
_entity_poly.pdbx_seq_one_letter_code
_entity_poly.pdbx_strand_id
1 'polypeptide(L)'
;GKGVFKQTTFDEKGERLAFLYCADKDSSYKALSLWLSEHNAPAKEIATRGNRAFPAEWVINENGMLQFSKSASRLFFGTSPEPRQKDTTQLAENRPNVQVWSWDEPVQYTVQNYNKEKDLKKGYQAVYNLGNGSIFQLANEELPNIQLGNEGDAPLALLSTSRPYSLSSMWEARTRSDYYTVSLDNGERKQIAQADYGRFRLSPQGKYAYWYGETDSCWYTIALAEGKQYRLTTPESFPAWDEENDVPNHPYAHGAAGWTANDQNLLIYDRYDIWKFDPTAATPPINLTVNGRKEKLSYRLEQLDKEARFIDLGKPQLLKGFNEATKGYGFYNARLSAPAAPKTLLAGNYMLRSINKAKNTDDVIYTMETFQQYPDIHYSTLAFKKSVQLTHGDKQQEGFIWGTAELVSWISLDGRPLEGVVYKPANFDPNKKYPMMVNFYERNSETLYNYRMPEPHRSTIDYHLYNSNEYVIFNPDIRYVDGYPGESCYNCLMPGITMMIAKGYINEKGIGAQGHSWGGYQVAYLATRTNLFSAIESGAPVVNMFSAYGGIRW
;
A
#
# COMPACT_ATOMS: atom_id res chain seq x y z
N GLY A 1 6.53 0.49 43.71
CA GLY A 1 7.75 1.25 44.01
C GLY A 1 7.73 2.64 43.39
N LYS A 2 8.55 3.53 43.89
CA LYS A 2 8.74 4.87 43.29
C LYS A 2 9.70 4.72 42.12
N GLY A 3 9.24 4.85 40.88
CA GLY A 3 10.07 4.72 39.70
C GLY A 3 9.35 5.22 38.44
N VAL A 4 9.95 5.03 37.27
CA VAL A 4 9.37 5.34 35.96
C VAL A 4 8.90 4.04 35.31
N PHE A 5 7.64 3.99 34.96
CA PHE A 5 7.04 2.90 34.21
C PHE A 5 6.88 3.34 32.76
N LYS A 6 7.26 2.47 31.85
CA LYS A 6 7.13 2.66 30.40
C LYS A 6 6.50 1.41 29.82
N GLN A 7 5.73 1.55 28.79
CA GLN A 7 5.01 0.48 28.13
C GLN A 7 4.44 -0.58 29.09
N THR A 8 3.21 -0.94 28.89
CA THR A 8 2.55 -2.04 29.60
C THR A 8 1.75 -2.85 28.61
N THR A 9 1.74 -4.17 28.76
CA THR A 9 0.91 -5.08 27.96
C THR A 9 0.36 -6.20 28.78
N PHE A 10 -0.87 -6.59 28.47
CA PHE A 10 -1.52 -7.79 29.02
C PHE A 10 -1.50 -8.90 27.97
N ASP A 11 -1.52 -10.13 28.44
CA ASP A 11 -1.83 -11.25 27.59
C ASP A 11 -3.33 -11.27 27.21
N GLU A 12 -3.72 -12.14 26.28
CA GLU A 12 -5.10 -12.23 25.76
C GLU A 12 -6.16 -12.45 26.86
N LYS A 13 -5.78 -13.13 27.92
CA LYS A 13 -6.68 -13.46 29.04
C LYS A 13 -6.65 -12.43 30.16
N GLY A 14 -5.72 -11.48 30.16
CA GLY A 14 -5.50 -10.53 31.25
C GLY A 14 -4.90 -11.17 32.52
N GLU A 15 -4.32 -12.36 32.41
CA GLU A 15 -3.72 -13.09 33.52
C GLU A 15 -2.25 -12.71 33.76
N ARG A 16 -1.59 -12.17 32.75
CA ARG A 16 -0.18 -11.73 32.78
C ARG A 16 -0.04 -10.29 32.39
N LEU A 17 0.80 -9.59 33.12
CA LEU A 17 1.15 -8.18 32.85
C LEU A 17 2.66 -8.08 32.67
N ALA A 18 3.11 -7.56 31.54
CA ALA A 18 4.50 -7.17 31.33
C ALA A 18 4.64 -5.66 31.22
N PHE A 19 5.75 -5.12 31.72
CA PHE A 19 6.03 -3.69 31.68
C PHE A 19 7.53 -3.41 31.73
N LEU A 20 7.92 -2.22 31.28
CA LEU A 20 9.28 -1.70 31.43
C LEU A 20 9.33 -0.77 32.65
N TYR A 21 10.41 -0.90 33.43
CA TYR A 21 10.58 -0.14 34.68
C TYR A 21 12.01 0.36 34.86
N CYS A 22 12.14 1.57 35.40
CA CYS A 22 13.41 2.12 35.87
C CYS A 22 13.21 2.71 37.28
N ALA A 23 14.04 2.30 38.23
CA ALA A 23 14.00 2.81 39.61
C ALA A 23 14.46 4.26 39.72
N ASP A 24 15.39 4.68 38.85
CA ASP A 24 15.95 6.03 38.85
C ASP A 24 15.00 7.02 38.15
N LYS A 25 14.57 8.04 38.90
CA LYS A 25 13.73 9.13 38.43
C LYS A 25 14.48 10.33 37.89
N ASP A 26 15.67 10.54 38.36
CA ASP A 26 16.40 11.79 38.20
C ASP A 26 17.45 11.75 37.10
N SER A 27 17.85 10.55 36.65
CA SER A 27 18.75 10.36 35.53
C SER A 27 18.16 10.82 34.20
N SER A 28 18.96 11.51 33.41
CA SER A 28 18.63 11.87 32.01
C SER A 28 18.50 10.63 31.10
N TYR A 29 19.13 9.54 31.47
CA TYR A 29 19.08 8.25 30.84
C TYR A 29 18.39 7.24 31.77
N LYS A 30 17.35 6.56 31.27
CA LYS A 30 16.60 5.55 32.00
C LYS A 30 17.09 4.16 31.64
N ALA A 31 17.89 3.54 32.53
CA ALA A 31 18.24 2.12 32.40
C ALA A 31 17.01 1.27 32.71
N LEU A 32 16.29 0.87 31.67
CA LEU A 32 15.06 0.09 31.78
C LEU A 32 15.34 -1.39 32.03
N SER A 33 14.48 -2.03 32.82
CA SER A 33 14.37 -3.47 32.95
C SER A 33 12.99 -3.97 32.58
N LEU A 34 12.89 -5.21 32.12
CA LEU A 34 11.64 -5.89 31.75
C LEU A 34 11.12 -6.68 32.94
N TRP A 35 9.88 -6.46 33.29
CA TRP A 35 9.19 -7.09 34.40
C TRP A 35 7.96 -7.86 33.94
N LEU A 36 7.68 -8.96 34.62
CA LEU A 36 6.51 -9.81 34.39
C LEU A 36 5.81 -10.10 35.72
N SER A 37 4.51 -9.93 35.76
CA SER A 37 3.59 -10.40 36.82
C SER A 37 2.66 -11.45 36.24
N GLU A 38 2.47 -12.56 36.94
CA GLU A 38 1.58 -13.64 36.55
C GLU A 38 0.55 -13.87 37.65
N HIS A 39 -0.73 -14.01 37.26
CA HIS A 39 -1.84 -14.32 38.16
C HIS A 39 -1.88 -13.47 39.46
N ASN A 40 -1.65 -12.15 39.32
CA ASN A 40 -1.57 -11.19 40.44
C ASN A 40 -0.43 -11.44 41.44
N ALA A 41 0.53 -12.30 41.12
CA ALA A 41 1.75 -12.45 41.92
C ALA A 41 2.65 -11.19 41.79
N PRO A 42 3.52 -10.95 42.78
CA PRO A 42 4.50 -9.87 42.67
C PRO A 42 5.33 -9.98 41.38
N ALA A 43 5.49 -8.85 40.69
CA ALA A 43 6.24 -8.83 39.45
C ALA A 43 7.71 -9.21 39.66
N LYS A 44 8.27 -9.97 38.73
CA LYS A 44 9.67 -10.42 38.70
C LYS A 44 10.41 -9.71 37.59
N GLU A 45 11.66 -9.33 37.82
CA GLU A 45 12.56 -8.86 36.77
C GLU A 45 12.97 -10.01 35.86
N ILE A 46 12.71 -9.87 34.56
CA ILE A 46 12.99 -10.88 33.53
C ILE A 46 14.32 -10.58 32.84
N ALA A 47 14.57 -9.32 32.51
CA ALA A 47 15.76 -8.89 31.81
C ALA A 47 16.14 -7.46 32.18
N THR A 48 17.44 -7.21 32.20
CA THR A 48 18.01 -5.89 32.46
C THR A 48 19.26 -5.67 31.59
N ARG A 49 19.85 -4.49 31.67
CA ARG A 49 21.14 -4.18 31.05
C ARG A 49 22.17 -5.26 31.40
N GLY A 50 22.95 -5.67 30.41
CA GLY A 50 24.00 -6.69 30.59
C GLY A 50 23.48 -8.13 30.57
N ASN A 51 22.23 -8.36 30.20
CA ASN A 51 21.74 -9.71 29.97
C ASN A 51 22.57 -10.39 28.85
N ARG A 52 23.04 -11.61 29.10
CA ARG A 52 23.95 -12.35 28.20
C ARG A 52 23.34 -12.70 26.85
N ALA A 53 22.02 -12.65 26.72
CA ALA A 53 21.31 -12.88 25.46
C ALA A 53 21.35 -11.67 24.51
N PHE A 54 21.73 -10.50 25.01
CA PHE A 54 21.85 -9.29 24.21
C PHE A 54 23.26 -9.16 23.62
N PRO A 55 23.40 -8.52 22.46
CA PRO A 55 24.71 -8.05 22.01
C PRO A 55 25.38 -7.17 23.06
N ALA A 56 26.71 -7.08 23.04
CA ALA A 56 27.45 -6.22 23.97
C ALA A 56 26.94 -4.78 23.88
N GLU A 57 26.86 -4.11 25.05
CA GLU A 57 26.39 -2.72 25.16
C GLU A 57 24.93 -2.46 24.70
N TRP A 58 24.12 -3.52 24.58
CA TRP A 58 22.71 -3.35 24.29
C TRP A 58 21.87 -3.28 25.57
N VAL A 59 20.77 -2.53 25.46
CA VAL A 59 19.83 -2.26 26.54
C VAL A 59 18.40 -2.48 26.08
N ILE A 60 17.47 -2.57 27.02
CA ILE A 60 16.03 -2.59 26.73
C ILE A 60 15.60 -1.24 26.19
N ASN A 61 14.87 -1.24 25.08
CA ASN A 61 14.43 -0.06 24.36
C ASN A 61 12.93 0.19 24.58
N GLU A 62 12.59 1.41 25.08
CA GLU A 62 11.19 1.80 25.34
C GLU A 62 10.36 2.06 24.07
N ASN A 63 10.99 2.18 22.92
CA ASN A 63 10.32 2.42 21.64
C ASN A 63 10.10 1.13 20.82
N GLY A 64 10.71 0.01 21.26
CA GLY A 64 10.47 -1.30 20.65
C GLY A 64 9.12 -1.88 21.07
N MET A 65 8.60 -2.82 20.30
CA MET A 65 7.32 -3.49 20.60
C MET A 65 7.41 -4.32 21.89
N LEU A 66 6.46 -4.13 22.81
CA LEU A 66 6.27 -5.00 23.99
C LEU A 66 4.92 -5.71 23.82
N GLN A 67 4.94 -7.03 23.59
CA GLN A 67 3.73 -7.78 23.26
C GLN A 67 3.86 -9.26 23.62
N PHE A 68 2.81 -9.86 24.19
CA PHE A 68 2.70 -11.31 24.28
C PHE A 68 2.35 -11.93 22.92
N SER A 69 2.78 -13.16 22.69
CA SER A 69 2.20 -13.99 21.64
C SER A 69 0.74 -14.32 21.98
N LYS A 70 -0.06 -14.74 21.00
CA LYS A 70 -1.51 -15.02 21.18
C LYS A 70 -1.78 -16.06 22.26
N SER A 71 -0.97 -17.10 22.34
CA SER A 71 -1.05 -18.13 23.39
C SER A 71 -0.43 -17.69 24.72
N ALA A 72 0.21 -16.53 24.76
CA ALA A 72 1.04 -16.07 25.87
C ALA A 72 2.21 -17.02 26.23
N SER A 73 2.67 -17.83 25.27
CA SER A 73 3.86 -18.68 25.46
C SER A 73 5.16 -17.88 25.35
N ARG A 74 5.12 -16.72 24.68
CA ARG A 74 6.26 -15.83 24.45
C ARG A 74 5.91 -14.38 24.76
N LEU A 75 6.93 -13.63 25.18
CA LEU A 75 6.87 -12.18 25.34
C LEU A 75 7.94 -11.56 24.45
N PHE A 76 7.53 -10.73 23.50
CA PHE A 76 8.40 -9.97 22.63
C PHE A 76 8.67 -8.59 23.20
N PHE A 77 9.90 -8.12 23.11
CA PHE A 77 10.28 -6.80 23.62
C PHE A 77 11.42 -6.20 22.77
N GLY A 78 11.57 -4.88 22.84
CA GLY A 78 12.59 -4.15 22.09
C GLY A 78 13.92 -4.05 22.84
N THR A 79 15.02 -4.17 22.10
CA THR A 79 16.39 -3.87 22.56
C THR A 79 17.07 -2.93 21.57
N SER A 80 18.11 -2.24 21.97
CA SER A 80 18.95 -1.39 21.09
C SER A 80 20.34 -1.23 21.67
N PRO A 81 21.32 -0.79 20.86
CA PRO A 81 22.56 -0.23 21.40
C PRO A 81 22.25 0.84 22.45
N GLU A 82 23.09 0.94 23.48
CA GLU A 82 22.93 1.96 24.51
C GLU A 82 23.04 3.36 23.91
N PRO A 83 22.05 4.24 24.12
CA PRO A 83 22.10 5.59 23.57
C PRO A 83 23.31 6.36 24.10
N ARG A 84 24.07 6.97 23.20
CA ARG A 84 25.15 7.86 23.61
C ARG A 84 24.59 9.04 24.39
N GLN A 85 25.07 9.25 25.59
CA GLN A 85 24.67 10.39 26.38
C GLN A 85 25.15 11.69 25.73
N LYS A 86 24.31 12.72 25.77
CA LYS A 86 24.71 14.04 25.30
C LYS A 86 25.82 14.57 26.20
N ASP A 87 26.92 15.02 25.63
CA ASP A 87 27.93 15.77 26.35
C ASP A 87 27.30 17.11 26.79
N THR A 88 27.09 17.24 28.09
CA THR A 88 26.54 18.45 28.72
C THR A 88 27.63 19.42 29.21
N THR A 89 28.91 19.08 29.03
CA THR A 89 30.04 19.92 29.43
C THR A 89 30.28 21.09 28.46
N GLN A 90 29.79 20.97 27.22
CA GLN A 90 29.88 22.01 26.20
C GLN A 90 28.54 22.72 26.01
N LEU A 91 28.57 24.05 26.01
CA LEU A 91 27.41 24.86 25.61
C LEU A 91 27.03 24.57 24.16
N ALA A 92 25.73 24.64 23.85
CA ALA A 92 25.22 24.34 22.51
C ALA A 92 25.85 25.23 21.41
N GLU A 93 26.14 26.48 21.74
CA GLU A 93 26.79 27.46 20.88
C GLU A 93 28.26 27.15 20.55
N ASN A 94 28.93 26.37 21.41
CA ASN A 94 30.34 25.96 21.23
C ASN A 94 30.45 24.62 20.51
N ARG A 95 29.35 23.98 20.13
CA ARG A 95 29.38 22.70 19.41
C ARG A 95 29.55 22.95 17.92
N PRO A 96 30.57 22.38 17.29
CA PRO A 96 30.75 22.53 15.84
C PRO A 96 29.57 21.87 15.13
N ASN A 97 29.00 22.61 14.17
CA ASN A 97 27.99 22.06 13.25
C ASN A 97 28.72 21.59 11.99
N VAL A 98 29.07 20.32 11.96
CA VAL A 98 29.76 19.69 10.83
C VAL A 98 28.83 18.74 10.10
N GLN A 99 28.77 18.88 8.79
CA GLN A 99 28.12 17.95 7.90
C GLN A 99 29.19 17.19 7.12
N VAL A 100 29.14 15.86 7.16
CA VAL A 100 30.04 15.00 6.39
C VAL A 100 29.25 14.44 5.21
N TRP A 101 29.72 14.75 4.01
CA TRP A 101 29.19 14.23 2.76
C TRP A 101 30.22 13.30 2.15
N SER A 102 29.90 12.01 2.06
CA SER A 102 30.74 11.01 1.40
C SER A 102 30.01 10.39 0.23
N TRP A 103 30.74 10.12 -0.84
CA TRP A 103 30.19 9.51 -2.06
C TRP A 103 29.85 8.02 -1.89
N ASP A 104 30.45 7.37 -0.91
CA ASP A 104 30.29 5.94 -0.61
C ASP A 104 29.31 5.66 0.54
N GLU A 105 28.68 6.73 1.09
CA GLU A 105 27.63 6.55 2.10
C GLU A 105 26.43 5.81 1.53
N PRO A 106 26.01 4.69 2.14
CA PRO A 106 24.89 3.90 1.65
C PRO A 106 23.54 4.62 1.75
N VAL A 107 23.45 5.68 2.55
CA VAL A 107 22.28 6.54 2.70
C VAL A 107 22.73 8.00 2.68
N GLN A 108 22.11 8.82 1.86
CA GLN A 108 22.45 10.25 1.77
C GLN A 108 22.32 10.97 3.11
N TYR A 109 23.21 11.91 3.36
CA TYR A 109 23.18 12.76 4.57
C TYR A 109 21.80 13.39 4.84
N THR A 110 21.14 13.92 3.81
CA THR A 110 19.80 14.52 3.94
C THR A 110 18.76 13.53 4.43
N VAL A 111 18.81 12.30 3.95
CA VAL A 111 17.90 11.20 4.36
C VAL A 111 18.25 10.75 5.78
N GLN A 112 19.53 10.62 6.12
CA GLN A 112 19.97 10.31 7.48
C GLN A 112 19.48 11.39 8.47
N ASN A 113 19.64 12.67 8.12
CA ASN A 113 19.22 13.78 8.97
C ASN A 113 17.68 13.83 9.12
N TYR A 114 16.93 13.56 8.05
CA TYR A 114 15.46 13.45 8.09
C TYR A 114 14.98 12.31 9.00
N ASN A 115 15.65 11.16 8.95
CA ASN A 115 15.29 9.98 9.73
C ASN A 115 15.92 9.96 11.14
N LYS A 116 16.80 10.89 11.48
CA LYS A 116 17.61 10.91 12.72
C LYS A 116 16.81 10.57 13.97
N GLU A 117 15.70 11.26 14.22
CA GLU A 117 14.88 11.06 15.41
C GLU A 117 14.22 9.67 15.44
N LYS A 118 13.86 9.14 14.28
CA LYS A 118 13.30 7.79 14.12
C LYS A 118 14.39 6.74 14.36
N ASP A 119 15.56 6.94 13.80
CA ASP A 119 16.67 6.00 13.91
C ASP A 119 17.23 5.93 15.33
N LEU A 120 17.30 7.07 16.03
CA LEU A 120 17.68 7.12 17.45
C LEU A 120 16.71 6.36 18.37
N LYS A 121 15.45 6.20 17.97
CA LYS A 121 14.42 5.46 18.71
C LYS A 121 14.26 4.01 18.25
N LYS A 122 15.02 3.59 17.24
CA LYS A 122 14.87 2.25 16.67
C LYS A 122 15.17 1.16 17.69
N GLY A 123 14.23 0.26 17.85
CA GLY A 123 14.37 -0.95 18.66
C GLY A 123 14.41 -2.20 17.79
N TYR A 124 15.11 -3.21 18.26
CA TYR A 124 15.27 -4.51 17.62
C TYR A 124 14.65 -5.59 18.50
N GLN A 125 13.94 -6.49 17.89
CA GLN A 125 13.11 -7.45 18.59
C GLN A 125 13.93 -8.55 19.26
N ALA A 126 13.63 -8.79 20.54
CA ALA A 126 14.04 -9.95 21.31
C ALA A 126 12.79 -10.72 21.77
N VAL A 127 12.96 -11.97 22.20
CA VAL A 127 11.90 -12.83 22.73
C VAL A 127 12.30 -13.43 24.07
N TYR A 128 11.35 -13.47 25.00
CA TYR A 128 11.41 -14.24 26.23
C TYR A 128 10.40 -15.40 26.13
N ASN A 129 10.87 -16.63 26.28
CA ASN A 129 10.03 -17.83 26.28
C ASN A 129 9.56 -18.12 27.71
N LEU A 130 8.27 -18.00 27.97
CA LEU A 130 7.70 -18.14 29.32
C LEU A 130 7.85 -19.56 29.89
N GLY A 131 7.85 -20.59 29.03
CA GLY A 131 7.92 -21.99 29.46
C GLY A 131 9.25 -22.38 30.09
N ASN A 132 10.37 -21.82 29.64
CA ASN A 132 11.72 -22.21 30.09
C ASN A 132 12.59 -21.02 30.54
N GLY A 133 12.08 -19.79 30.46
CA GLY A 133 12.79 -18.60 30.88
C GLY A 133 13.93 -18.16 29.94
N SER A 134 14.06 -18.75 28.76
CA SER A 134 15.13 -18.41 27.81
C SER A 134 14.84 -17.08 27.08
N ILE A 135 15.90 -16.33 26.77
CA ILE A 135 15.85 -15.09 26.01
C ILE A 135 16.73 -15.22 24.77
N PHE A 136 16.21 -14.75 23.62
CA PHE A 136 16.96 -14.72 22.37
C PHE A 136 16.80 -13.36 21.67
N GLN A 137 17.93 -12.82 21.17
CA GLN A 137 17.92 -11.66 20.28
C GLN A 137 17.54 -12.12 18.88
N LEU A 138 16.39 -11.65 18.37
CA LEU A 138 15.86 -12.04 17.06
C LEU A 138 16.37 -11.14 15.93
N ALA A 139 16.19 -9.84 16.07
CA ALA A 139 16.62 -8.83 15.10
C ALA A 139 17.82 -8.03 15.64
N ASN A 140 18.60 -7.42 14.76
CA ASN A 140 19.73 -6.56 15.10
C ASN A 140 19.93 -5.48 14.02
N GLU A 141 21.01 -4.70 14.09
CA GLU A 141 21.29 -3.64 13.11
C GLU A 141 21.50 -4.17 11.68
N GLU A 142 22.04 -5.39 11.53
CA GLU A 142 22.26 -6.01 10.22
C GLU A 142 20.98 -6.60 9.64
N LEU A 143 20.14 -7.19 10.49
CA LEU A 143 18.86 -7.80 10.16
C LEU A 143 17.74 -7.11 10.95
N PRO A 144 17.38 -5.86 10.57
CA PRO A 144 16.54 -5.02 11.42
C PRO A 144 15.04 -5.31 11.36
N ASN A 145 14.57 -5.90 10.26
CA ASN A 145 13.15 -6.09 10.04
C ASN A 145 12.75 -7.51 10.41
N ILE A 146 11.65 -7.64 11.17
CA ILE A 146 11.11 -8.94 11.58
C ILE A 146 9.60 -8.98 11.32
N GLN A 147 9.12 -10.14 10.84
CA GLN A 147 7.72 -10.47 10.73
C GLN A 147 7.44 -11.74 11.54
N LEU A 148 6.54 -11.63 12.51
CA LEU A 148 6.10 -12.76 13.33
C LEU A 148 4.95 -13.51 12.64
N GLY A 149 5.03 -14.82 12.56
CA GLY A 149 3.94 -15.68 12.11
C GLY A 149 3.00 -16.04 13.27
N ASN A 150 1.73 -16.31 12.98
CA ASN A 150 0.71 -16.74 13.93
C ASN A 150 0.66 -15.88 15.22
N GLU A 151 0.75 -14.55 15.07
CA GLU A 151 0.83 -13.57 16.19
C GLU A 151 1.91 -13.93 17.25
N GLY A 152 3.05 -14.41 16.78
CA GLY A 152 4.17 -14.82 17.62
C GLY A 152 4.14 -16.26 18.12
N ASP A 153 3.11 -17.03 17.78
CA ASP A 153 3.01 -18.46 18.16
C ASP A 153 3.66 -19.40 17.14
N ALA A 154 3.97 -18.94 15.92
CA ALA A 154 4.73 -19.75 14.98
C ALA A 154 6.14 -20.06 15.51
N PRO A 155 6.73 -21.21 15.16
CA PRO A 155 8.08 -21.55 15.62
C PRO A 155 9.18 -20.68 14.99
N LEU A 156 8.89 -20.09 13.82
CA LEU A 156 9.82 -19.26 13.05
C LEU A 156 9.25 -17.87 12.82
N ALA A 157 10.13 -16.88 12.75
CA ALA A 157 9.86 -15.54 12.22
C ALA A 157 10.68 -15.29 10.95
N LEU A 158 10.26 -14.34 10.15
CA LEU A 158 10.96 -13.90 8.95
C LEU A 158 11.74 -12.62 9.26
N LEU A 159 13.03 -12.63 8.97
CA LEU A 159 13.89 -11.45 9.02
C LEU A 159 14.21 -10.97 7.62
N SER A 160 14.41 -9.66 7.47
CA SER A 160 14.91 -9.10 6.21
C SER A 160 15.82 -7.90 6.41
N THR A 161 16.68 -7.69 5.42
CA THR A 161 17.55 -6.52 5.34
C THR A 161 17.75 -6.09 3.90
N SER A 162 17.69 -4.78 3.66
CA SER A 162 18.09 -4.15 2.39
C SER A 162 19.44 -3.43 2.50
N ARG A 163 20.08 -3.44 3.66
CA ARG A 163 21.32 -2.69 3.90
C ARG A 163 22.44 -2.97 2.88
N PRO A 164 22.69 -4.22 2.46
CA PRO A 164 23.73 -4.50 1.44
C PRO A 164 23.46 -3.81 0.10
N TYR A 165 22.22 -3.41 -0.16
CA TYR A 165 21.75 -2.86 -1.44
C TYR A 165 21.35 -1.38 -1.34
N SER A 166 21.61 -0.73 -0.20
CA SER A 166 21.17 0.65 0.04
C SER A 166 21.76 1.64 -0.98
N LEU A 167 23.01 1.44 -1.37
CA LEU A 167 23.65 2.31 -2.37
C LEU A 167 22.97 2.17 -3.74
N SER A 168 22.71 0.94 -4.21
CA SER A 168 22.07 0.73 -5.52
C SER A 168 20.61 1.21 -5.53
N SER A 169 19.92 1.21 -4.39
CA SER A 169 18.55 1.70 -4.28
C SER A 169 18.39 3.18 -4.63
N MET A 170 19.48 3.95 -4.67
CA MET A 170 19.47 5.35 -5.10
C MET A 170 19.21 5.52 -6.60
N TRP A 171 19.46 4.47 -7.39
CA TRP A 171 19.27 4.45 -8.84
C TRP A 171 18.26 3.41 -9.31
N GLU A 172 18.07 2.34 -8.54
CA GLU A 172 17.11 1.29 -8.84
C GLU A 172 15.72 1.70 -8.36
N ALA A 173 14.70 1.51 -9.17
CA ALA A 173 13.32 1.82 -8.80
C ALA A 173 12.80 0.94 -7.65
N ARG A 174 13.47 -0.17 -7.37
CA ARG A 174 13.13 -1.15 -6.34
C ARG A 174 14.36 -1.59 -5.58
N THR A 175 14.19 -1.87 -4.30
CA THR A 175 15.30 -2.26 -3.42
C THR A 175 15.32 -3.77 -3.24
N ARG A 176 16.45 -4.39 -3.48
CA ARG A 176 16.72 -5.79 -3.16
C ARG A 176 16.80 -6.00 -1.65
N SER A 177 16.50 -7.20 -1.20
CA SER A 177 16.64 -7.59 0.20
C SER A 177 17.16 -9.01 0.33
N ASP A 178 17.84 -9.27 1.44
CA ASP A 178 18.13 -10.62 1.90
C ASP A 178 17.06 -11.05 2.91
N TYR A 179 16.70 -12.32 2.88
CA TYR A 179 15.68 -12.89 3.75
C TYR A 179 16.21 -14.08 4.52
N TYR A 180 15.85 -14.12 5.80
CA TYR A 180 16.24 -15.18 6.74
C TYR A 180 15.03 -15.63 7.54
N THR A 181 15.03 -16.89 7.94
CA THR A 181 14.20 -17.34 9.07
C THR A 181 14.98 -17.25 10.36
N VAL A 182 14.30 -17.02 11.47
CA VAL A 182 14.86 -17.12 12.82
C VAL A 182 13.95 -17.97 13.69
N SER A 183 14.53 -18.95 14.40
CA SER A 183 13.81 -19.76 15.37
C SER A 183 13.49 -18.94 16.62
N LEU A 184 12.23 -18.93 17.03
CA LEU A 184 11.80 -18.27 18.26
C LEU A 184 12.14 -19.06 19.52
N ASP A 185 12.59 -20.31 19.38
CA ASP A 185 12.91 -21.21 20.49
C ASP A 185 14.40 -21.27 20.82
N ASN A 186 15.29 -20.97 19.85
CA ASN A 186 16.74 -21.02 20.04
C ASN A 186 17.52 -19.88 19.39
N GLY A 187 16.86 -18.96 18.65
CA GLY A 187 17.51 -17.82 17.99
C GLY A 187 18.32 -18.17 16.74
N GLU A 188 18.32 -19.44 16.27
CA GLU A 188 19.06 -19.88 15.09
C GLU A 188 18.49 -19.21 13.83
N ARG A 189 19.39 -18.68 12.98
CA ARG A 189 19.05 -18.00 11.73
C ARG A 189 19.47 -18.83 10.53
N LYS A 190 18.60 -18.86 9.50
CA LYS A 190 18.89 -19.53 8.23
C LYS A 190 18.52 -18.60 7.07
N GLN A 191 19.46 -18.34 6.18
CA GLN A 191 19.18 -17.57 4.95
C GLN A 191 18.29 -18.39 4.01
N ILE A 192 17.25 -17.75 3.46
CA ILE A 192 16.30 -18.37 2.53
C ILE A 192 16.28 -17.69 1.16
N ALA A 193 16.70 -16.43 1.08
CA ALA A 193 16.87 -15.72 -0.20
C ALA A 193 17.94 -14.63 -0.06
N GLN A 194 18.58 -14.29 -1.18
CA GLN A 194 19.60 -13.24 -1.27
C GLN A 194 19.33 -12.38 -2.50
N ALA A 195 19.51 -11.05 -2.33
CA ALA A 195 19.40 -10.06 -3.40
C ALA A 195 18.06 -10.11 -4.18
N ASP A 196 16.97 -10.48 -3.52
CA ASP A 196 15.65 -10.63 -4.15
C ASP A 196 14.84 -9.32 -4.10
N TYR A 197 14.17 -8.97 -5.20
CA TYR A 197 13.24 -7.84 -5.26
C TYR A 197 11.87 -8.16 -4.69
N GLY A 198 11.51 -9.45 -4.57
CA GLY A 198 10.24 -9.91 -4.04
C GLY A 198 10.05 -9.51 -2.57
N ARG A 199 8.84 -9.14 -2.20
CA ARG A 199 8.47 -8.86 -0.82
C ARG A 199 7.98 -10.13 -0.15
N PHE A 200 8.86 -10.83 0.52
CA PHE A 200 8.53 -12.06 1.24
C PHE A 200 7.60 -11.79 2.42
N ARG A 201 6.63 -12.67 2.58
CA ARG A 201 5.68 -12.68 3.69
C ARG A 201 5.55 -14.08 4.26
N LEU A 202 5.21 -14.17 5.55
CA LEU A 202 4.86 -15.44 6.17
C LEU A 202 3.38 -15.77 5.95
N SER A 203 3.09 -17.05 5.72
CA SER A 203 1.73 -17.58 5.88
C SER A 203 1.27 -17.45 7.34
N PRO A 204 -0.04 -17.41 7.63
CA PRO A 204 -0.55 -17.17 8.99
C PRO A 204 0.01 -18.12 10.05
N GLN A 205 0.14 -19.41 9.74
CA GLN A 205 0.73 -20.40 10.66
C GLN A 205 2.26 -20.44 10.61
N GLY A 206 2.89 -19.69 9.69
CA GLY A 206 4.34 -19.69 9.51
C GLY A 206 4.90 -20.94 8.87
N LYS A 207 4.10 -21.73 8.15
CA LYS A 207 4.59 -22.92 7.43
C LYS A 207 5.32 -22.58 6.15
N TYR A 208 4.93 -21.47 5.52
CA TYR A 208 5.48 -21.00 4.25
C TYR A 208 5.94 -19.55 4.33
N ALA A 209 7.02 -19.23 3.62
CA ALA A 209 7.24 -17.88 3.10
C ALA A 209 6.70 -17.83 1.67
N TYR A 210 6.10 -16.69 1.25
CA TYR A 210 5.57 -16.53 -0.10
C TYR A 210 5.84 -15.12 -0.62
N TRP A 211 6.03 -15.00 -1.93
CA TRP A 211 6.31 -13.72 -2.60
C TRP A 211 6.00 -13.78 -4.08
N TYR A 212 5.92 -12.62 -4.67
CA TYR A 212 5.90 -12.44 -6.12
C TYR A 212 7.30 -12.07 -6.58
N GLY A 213 7.86 -12.87 -7.49
CA GLY A 213 9.13 -12.62 -8.17
C GLY A 213 8.91 -11.62 -9.30
N GLU A 214 9.41 -10.41 -9.11
CA GLU A 214 9.14 -9.30 -10.05
C GLU A 214 9.85 -9.50 -11.40
N THR A 215 11.03 -10.12 -11.40
CA THR A 215 11.84 -10.31 -12.60
C THR A 215 11.25 -11.31 -13.61
N ASP A 216 10.46 -12.27 -13.12
CA ASP A 216 9.85 -13.32 -13.93
C ASP A 216 8.31 -13.38 -13.82
N SER A 217 7.74 -12.40 -13.11
CA SER A 217 6.29 -12.22 -12.96
C SER A 217 5.55 -13.45 -12.40
N CYS A 218 6.18 -14.13 -11.44
CA CYS A 218 5.68 -15.39 -10.88
C CYS A 218 5.48 -15.36 -9.37
N TRP A 219 4.52 -16.11 -8.87
CA TRP A 219 4.34 -16.37 -7.45
C TRP A 219 5.12 -17.60 -7.00
N TYR A 220 5.70 -17.48 -5.82
CA TYR A 220 6.53 -18.51 -5.18
C TYR A 220 6.14 -18.74 -3.74
N THR A 221 6.45 -19.94 -3.25
CA THR A 221 6.43 -20.31 -1.83
C THR A 221 7.72 -21.05 -1.46
N ILE A 222 8.10 -20.96 -0.19
CA ILE A 222 9.10 -21.84 0.43
C ILE A 222 8.43 -22.54 1.61
N ALA A 223 8.42 -23.88 1.61
CA ALA A 223 8.07 -24.66 2.80
C ALA A 223 9.21 -24.55 3.82
N LEU A 224 9.00 -23.82 4.91
CA LEU A 224 10.08 -23.39 5.82
C LEU A 224 10.72 -24.55 6.58
N ALA A 225 9.94 -25.59 6.93
CA ALA A 225 10.46 -26.78 7.60
C ALA A 225 11.45 -27.56 6.72
N GLU A 226 11.18 -27.63 5.42
CA GLU A 226 11.96 -28.41 4.46
C GLU A 226 12.99 -27.55 3.73
N GLY A 227 12.79 -26.24 3.69
CA GLY A 227 13.57 -25.31 2.88
C GLY A 227 13.34 -25.47 1.37
N LYS A 228 12.24 -26.11 0.96
CA LYS A 228 11.93 -26.39 -0.43
C LYS A 228 11.10 -25.28 -1.06
N GLN A 229 11.57 -24.72 -2.18
CA GLN A 229 10.89 -23.70 -2.93
C GLN A 229 10.00 -24.32 -4.01
N TYR A 230 8.83 -23.70 -4.21
CA TYR A 230 7.87 -24.05 -5.26
C TYR A 230 7.51 -22.82 -6.07
N ARG A 231 7.43 -22.98 -7.39
CA ARG A 231 6.91 -21.97 -8.32
C ARG A 231 5.42 -22.25 -8.54
N LEU A 232 4.57 -21.31 -8.17
CA LEU A 232 3.12 -21.49 -8.24
C LEU A 232 2.52 -21.09 -9.58
N THR A 233 3.11 -20.08 -10.24
CA THR A 233 2.62 -19.53 -11.50
C THR A 233 3.71 -19.46 -12.55
N THR A 234 3.33 -19.43 -13.83
CA THR A 234 4.18 -19.01 -14.94
C THR A 234 3.44 -17.95 -15.76
N PRO A 235 4.14 -17.01 -16.43
CA PRO A 235 3.48 -15.97 -17.22
C PRO A 235 2.54 -16.54 -18.28
N GLU A 236 2.87 -17.70 -18.87
CA GLU A 236 2.09 -18.33 -19.93
C GLU A 236 0.81 -19.00 -19.40
N SER A 237 0.86 -19.54 -18.18
CA SER A 237 -0.24 -20.32 -17.61
C SER A 237 -1.19 -19.48 -16.76
N PHE A 238 -0.70 -18.39 -16.18
CA PHE A 238 -1.45 -17.56 -15.26
C PHE A 238 -0.91 -16.11 -15.22
N PRO A 239 -1.64 -15.12 -15.76
CA PRO A 239 -1.23 -13.73 -15.73
C PRO A 239 -1.48 -13.13 -14.33
N ALA A 240 -0.55 -13.37 -13.41
CA ALA A 240 -0.59 -12.84 -12.05
C ALA A 240 -0.18 -11.37 -11.96
N TRP A 241 0.27 -10.80 -13.07
CA TRP A 241 0.88 -9.48 -13.22
C TRP A 241 -0.05 -8.50 -13.91
N ASP A 242 0.23 -7.21 -13.76
CA ASP A 242 -0.51 -6.15 -14.46
C ASP A 242 -0.29 -6.24 -15.97
N GLU A 243 -1.27 -6.82 -16.66
CA GLU A 243 -1.28 -7.04 -18.11
C GLU A 243 -1.30 -5.72 -18.91
N GLU A 244 -1.53 -4.60 -18.25
CA GLU A 244 -1.56 -3.26 -18.85
C GLU A 244 -0.36 -2.40 -18.47
N ASN A 245 0.69 -3.00 -17.90
CA ASN A 245 1.91 -2.29 -17.61
C ASN A 245 2.51 -1.72 -18.91
N ASP A 246 2.71 -0.41 -18.93
CA ASP A 246 3.21 0.33 -20.09
C ASP A 246 4.34 1.31 -19.71
N VAL A 247 5.02 1.01 -18.60
CA VAL A 247 6.20 1.74 -18.12
C VAL A 247 7.43 0.82 -18.11
N PRO A 248 8.66 1.35 -18.26
CA PRO A 248 9.89 0.55 -18.37
C PRO A 248 10.30 -0.05 -17.03
N ASN A 249 9.45 -0.88 -16.46
CA ASN A 249 9.65 -1.58 -15.19
C ASN A 249 8.94 -2.94 -15.23
N HIS A 250 9.37 -3.87 -14.39
CA HIS A 250 8.65 -5.14 -14.23
C HIS A 250 7.23 -4.89 -13.72
N PRO A 251 6.21 -5.56 -14.29
CA PRO A 251 4.83 -5.37 -13.88
C PRO A 251 4.59 -5.80 -12.43
N TYR A 252 3.73 -5.09 -11.73
CA TYR A 252 3.29 -5.47 -10.39
C TYR A 252 2.31 -6.63 -10.45
N ALA A 253 2.30 -7.46 -9.40
CA ALA A 253 1.25 -8.46 -9.22
C ALA A 253 -0.08 -7.81 -8.87
N HIS A 254 -1.19 -8.45 -9.29
CA HIS A 254 -2.52 -8.09 -8.78
C HIS A 254 -2.71 -8.40 -7.29
N GLY A 255 -1.79 -9.17 -6.70
CA GLY A 255 -1.72 -9.43 -5.26
C GLY A 255 -2.26 -10.80 -4.85
N ALA A 256 -2.29 -11.03 -3.54
CA ALA A 256 -2.87 -12.22 -2.93
C ALA A 256 -4.00 -11.82 -1.97
N ALA A 257 -5.11 -12.55 -2.01
CA ALA A 257 -6.23 -12.35 -1.09
C ALA A 257 -5.91 -12.82 0.33
N GLY A 258 -5.07 -13.85 0.45
CA GLY A 258 -4.67 -14.43 1.73
C GLY A 258 -4.64 -15.95 1.72
N TRP A 259 -4.59 -16.53 2.90
CA TRP A 259 -4.47 -17.97 3.10
C TRP A 259 -5.74 -18.59 3.68
N THR A 260 -5.97 -19.86 3.38
CA THR A 260 -6.98 -20.66 4.06
C THR A 260 -6.45 -21.23 5.39
N ALA A 261 -7.33 -21.80 6.21
CA ALA A 261 -6.96 -22.38 7.49
C ALA A 261 -5.78 -23.37 7.36
N ASN A 262 -4.91 -23.40 8.37
CA ASN A 262 -3.74 -24.27 8.44
C ASN A 262 -2.73 -24.10 7.29
N ASP A 263 -2.73 -22.94 6.62
CA ASP A 263 -1.89 -22.65 5.45
C ASP A 263 -2.07 -23.67 4.31
N GLN A 264 -3.28 -24.19 4.13
CA GLN A 264 -3.54 -25.25 3.15
C GLN A 264 -3.53 -24.73 1.71
N ASN A 265 -4.05 -23.51 1.48
CA ASN A 265 -4.08 -22.91 0.17
C ASN A 265 -3.78 -21.41 0.25
N LEU A 266 -3.13 -20.91 -0.79
CA LEU A 266 -2.94 -19.47 -1.04
C LEU A 266 -3.95 -19.00 -2.08
N LEU A 267 -4.66 -17.92 -1.80
CA LEU A 267 -5.55 -17.26 -2.76
C LEU A 267 -4.81 -16.12 -3.44
N ILE A 268 -4.69 -16.19 -4.76
CA ILE A 268 -3.99 -15.19 -5.59
C ILE A 268 -5.00 -14.57 -6.55
N TYR A 269 -4.84 -13.29 -6.83
CA TYR A 269 -5.60 -12.57 -7.85
C TYR A 269 -4.90 -12.66 -9.21
N ASP A 270 -5.68 -12.88 -10.27
CA ASP A 270 -5.36 -12.31 -11.57
C ASP A 270 -6.01 -10.90 -11.68
N ARG A 271 -6.04 -10.31 -12.86
CA ARG A 271 -6.68 -9.00 -13.07
C ARG A 271 -8.12 -8.97 -12.59
N TYR A 272 -8.88 -10.05 -12.75
CA TYR A 272 -10.32 -10.11 -12.55
C TYR A 272 -10.76 -11.05 -11.44
N ASP A 273 -10.18 -12.24 -11.38
CA ASP A 273 -10.68 -13.37 -10.61
C ASP A 273 -9.81 -13.69 -9.38
N ILE A 274 -10.39 -14.48 -8.47
CA ILE A 274 -9.73 -15.07 -7.29
C ILE A 274 -9.44 -16.53 -7.59
N TRP A 275 -8.18 -16.92 -7.44
CA TRP A 275 -7.71 -18.27 -7.72
C TRP A 275 -7.14 -18.92 -6.46
N LYS A 276 -7.43 -20.21 -6.30
CA LYS A 276 -6.90 -21.03 -5.22
C LYS A 276 -5.71 -21.85 -5.68
N PHE A 277 -4.59 -21.72 -4.97
CA PHE A 277 -3.33 -22.41 -5.24
C PHE A 277 -2.96 -23.36 -4.10
N ASP A 278 -2.48 -24.55 -4.46
CA ASP A 278 -1.73 -25.42 -3.57
C ASP A 278 -0.33 -24.82 -3.37
N PRO A 279 0.10 -24.55 -2.13
CA PRO A 279 1.40 -23.92 -1.90
C PRO A 279 2.60 -24.80 -2.26
N THR A 280 2.39 -26.09 -2.53
CA THR A 280 3.41 -27.03 -3.01
C THR A 280 3.36 -27.26 -4.52
N ALA A 281 2.45 -26.56 -5.23
CA ALA A 281 2.19 -26.74 -6.65
C ALA A 281 1.89 -28.20 -7.08
N ALA A 282 1.44 -29.05 -6.14
CA ALA A 282 1.13 -30.43 -6.42
C ALA A 282 -0.20 -30.59 -7.20
N THR A 283 -1.08 -29.61 -7.12
CA THR A 283 -2.36 -29.59 -7.84
C THR A 283 -2.49 -28.32 -8.67
N PRO A 284 -3.18 -28.37 -9.84
CA PRO A 284 -3.43 -27.19 -10.66
C PRO A 284 -4.23 -26.12 -9.90
N PRO A 285 -4.04 -24.82 -10.23
CA PRO A 285 -4.83 -23.74 -9.65
C PRO A 285 -6.30 -23.82 -10.08
N ILE A 286 -7.19 -23.33 -9.21
CA ILE A 286 -8.65 -23.36 -9.42
C ILE A 286 -9.19 -21.93 -9.39
N ASN A 287 -9.82 -21.47 -10.49
CA ASN A 287 -10.57 -20.21 -10.51
C ASN A 287 -11.84 -20.34 -9.67
N LEU A 288 -11.96 -19.53 -8.61
CA LEU A 288 -13.08 -19.59 -7.68
C LEU A 288 -14.24 -18.67 -8.06
N THR A 289 -13.99 -17.58 -8.80
CA THR A 289 -15.02 -16.59 -9.19
C THR A 289 -15.50 -16.71 -10.64
N VAL A 290 -14.77 -17.36 -11.48
CA VAL A 290 -15.01 -17.89 -12.83
C VAL A 290 -15.44 -16.92 -13.94
N ASN A 291 -16.14 -15.82 -13.64
CA ASN A 291 -16.74 -14.94 -14.65
C ASN A 291 -16.09 -13.55 -14.76
N GLY A 292 -15.15 -13.21 -13.88
CA GLY A 292 -14.59 -11.86 -13.80
C GLY A 292 -13.99 -11.39 -15.13
N ARG A 293 -13.13 -12.20 -15.74
CA ARG A 293 -12.48 -11.88 -17.02
C ARG A 293 -13.48 -11.74 -18.18
N LYS A 294 -14.49 -12.60 -18.24
CA LYS A 294 -15.53 -12.52 -19.26
C LYS A 294 -16.38 -11.26 -19.16
N GLU A 295 -16.74 -10.89 -17.94
CA GLU A 295 -17.59 -9.73 -17.65
C GLU A 295 -16.81 -8.42 -17.50
N LYS A 296 -15.46 -8.46 -17.61
CA LYS A 296 -14.55 -7.34 -17.30
C LYS A 296 -14.81 -6.76 -15.91
N LEU A 297 -15.01 -7.63 -14.94
CA LEU A 297 -15.36 -7.31 -13.56
C LEU A 297 -14.30 -7.86 -12.63
N SER A 298 -13.47 -6.98 -12.08
CA SER A 298 -12.42 -7.39 -11.13
C SER A 298 -13.02 -7.60 -9.74
N TYR A 299 -12.73 -8.74 -9.12
CA TYR A 299 -13.15 -9.08 -7.77
C TYR A 299 -12.00 -8.99 -6.78
N ARG A 300 -12.23 -8.33 -5.65
CA ARG A 300 -11.28 -8.26 -4.52
C ARG A 300 -12.01 -8.56 -3.22
N LEU A 301 -11.41 -9.38 -2.37
CA LEU A 301 -11.98 -9.75 -1.08
C LEU A 301 -12.00 -8.54 -0.14
N GLU A 302 -13.17 -8.27 0.46
CA GLU A 302 -13.31 -7.32 1.56
C GLU A 302 -13.16 -8.06 2.89
N GLN A 303 -12.04 -7.88 3.57
CA GLN A 303 -11.79 -8.48 4.87
C GLN A 303 -12.55 -7.73 5.97
N LEU A 304 -13.77 -8.18 6.24
CA LEU A 304 -14.68 -7.54 7.22
C LEU A 304 -14.28 -7.82 8.67
N ASP A 305 -13.69 -8.98 8.94
CA ASP A 305 -13.11 -9.30 10.24
C ASP A 305 -11.61 -9.04 10.21
N LYS A 306 -11.19 -7.95 10.86
CA LYS A 306 -9.78 -7.54 10.92
C LYS A 306 -8.93 -8.45 11.81
N GLU A 307 -9.56 -9.27 12.65
CA GLU A 307 -8.89 -10.25 13.52
C GLU A 307 -8.73 -11.61 12.82
N ALA A 308 -9.46 -11.84 11.71
CA ALA A 308 -9.34 -13.09 10.95
C ALA A 308 -7.98 -13.21 10.27
N ARG A 309 -7.31 -14.32 10.50
CA ARG A 309 -5.97 -14.60 9.95
C ARG A 309 -6.01 -15.44 8.70
N PHE A 310 -7.12 -16.10 8.43
CA PHE A 310 -7.32 -16.94 7.27
C PHE A 310 -8.72 -16.76 6.69
N ILE A 311 -8.87 -17.12 5.44
CA ILE A 311 -10.12 -17.05 4.71
C ILE A 311 -10.83 -18.40 4.85
N ASP A 312 -12.02 -18.38 5.43
CA ASP A 312 -12.90 -19.56 5.52
C ASP A 312 -13.70 -19.70 4.22
N LEU A 313 -13.28 -20.63 3.37
CA LEU A 313 -13.93 -20.87 2.08
C LEU A 313 -15.37 -21.38 2.20
N GLY A 314 -15.75 -21.96 3.34
CA GLY A 314 -17.10 -22.48 3.60
C GLY A 314 -18.10 -21.39 3.95
N LYS A 315 -17.64 -20.23 4.40
CA LYS A 315 -18.48 -19.08 4.73
C LYS A 315 -18.70 -18.15 3.53
N PRO A 316 -19.85 -17.46 3.47
CA PRO A 316 -20.01 -16.36 2.52
C PRO A 316 -18.94 -15.30 2.71
N GLN A 317 -18.34 -14.88 1.60
CA GLN A 317 -17.35 -13.81 1.55
C GLN A 317 -17.94 -12.61 0.83
N LEU A 318 -17.65 -11.40 1.33
CA LEU A 318 -17.97 -10.18 0.64
C LEU A 318 -16.83 -9.83 -0.32
N LEU A 319 -17.16 -9.61 -1.58
CA LEU A 319 -16.22 -9.11 -2.58
C LEU A 319 -16.64 -7.70 -2.99
N LYS A 320 -15.65 -6.85 -3.20
CA LYS A 320 -15.79 -5.60 -3.94
C LYS A 320 -15.45 -5.87 -5.40
N GLY A 321 -16.32 -5.44 -6.30
CA GLY A 321 -16.08 -5.53 -7.74
C GLY A 321 -15.94 -4.17 -8.38
N PHE A 322 -15.07 -4.07 -9.39
CA PHE A 322 -14.94 -2.92 -10.27
C PHE A 322 -15.21 -3.36 -11.71
N ASN A 323 -16.16 -2.71 -12.36
CA ASN A 323 -16.49 -2.97 -13.75
C ASN A 323 -15.71 -2.03 -14.67
N GLU A 324 -14.80 -2.58 -15.48
CA GLU A 324 -13.92 -1.78 -16.35
C GLU A 324 -14.69 -1.06 -17.47
N ALA A 325 -15.82 -1.60 -17.92
CA ALA A 325 -16.60 -0.99 -18.99
C ALA A 325 -17.44 0.21 -18.52
N THR A 326 -18.01 0.13 -17.31
CA THR A 326 -18.86 1.20 -16.76
C THR A 326 -18.13 2.08 -15.75
N LYS A 327 -16.95 1.66 -15.29
CA LYS A 327 -16.18 2.25 -14.19
C LYS A 327 -16.90 2.21 -12.83
N GLY A 328 -18.03 1.54 -12.77
CA GLY A 328 -18.84 1.41 -11.56
C GLY A 328 -18.36 0.33 -10.61
N TYR A 329 -18.75 0.47 -9.35
CA TYR A 329 -18.39 -0.49 -8.30
C TYR A 329 -19.61 -1.26 -7.80
N GLY A 330 -19.32 -2.41 -7.16
CA GLY A 330 -20.35 -3.20 -6.51
C GLY A 330 -19.84 -4.05 -5.37
N PHE A 331 -20.78 -4.50 -4.52
CA PHE A 331 -20.56 -5.55 -3.54
C PHE A 331 -21.21 -6.84 -4.02
N TYR A 332 -20.47 -7.93 -3.84
CA TYR A 332 -20.86 -9.26 -4.31
C TYR A 332 -20.69 -10.29 -3.20
N ASN A 333 -21.56 -11.28 -3.18
CA ASN A 333 -21.44 -12.43 -2.28
C ASN A 333 -20.85 -13.62 -3.03
N ALA A 334 -19.81 -14.23 -2.47
CA ALA A 334 -19.21 -15.45 -3.00
C ALA A 334 -19.04 -16.51 -1.92
N ARG A 335 -19.28 -17.78 -2.29
CA ARG A 335 -18.80 -18.95 -1.54
C ARG A 335 -17.60 -19.50 -2.29
N LEU A 336 -16.42 -19.39 -1.69
CA LEU A 336 -15.17 -19.74 -2.34
C LEU A 336 -14.78 -21.23 -2.14
N SER A 337 -15.72 -22.06 -1.65
CA SER A 337 -15.49 -23.52 -1.48
C SER A 337 -15.51 -24.28 -2.81
N ALA A 338 -16.16 -23.73 -3.84
CA ALA A 338 -16.22 -24.29 -5.18
C ALA A 338 -16.31 -23.15 -6.23
N PRO A 339 -15.85 -23.38 -7.47
CA PRO A 339 -15.99 -22.44 -8.58
C PRO A 339 -17.44 -22.02 -8.82
N ALA A 340 -17.72 -20.72 -8.69
CA ALA A 340 -19.04 -20.16 -8.96
C ALA A 340 -18.96 -18.63 -9.19
N ALA A 341 -19.79 -18.10 -10.07
CA ALA A 341 -19.91 -16.65 -10.25
C ALA A 341 -20.46 -15.99 -8.97
N PRO A 342 -19.81 -14.91 -8.47
CA PRO A 342 -20.30 -14.17 -7.32
C PRO A 342 -21.69 -13.57 -7.58
N LYS A 343 -22.56 -13.61 -6.56
CA LYS A 343 -23.89 -13.01 -6.64
C LYS A 343 -23.83 -11.53 -6.33
N THR A 344 -24.37 -10.70 -7.23
CA THR A 344 -24.50 -9.25 -7.01
C THR A 344 -25.41 -8.96 -5.80
N LEU A 345 -24.94 -8.11 -4.91
CA LEU A 345 -25.69 -7.58 -3.77
C LEU A 345 -26.08 -6.12 -4.01
N LEU A 346 -25.11 -5.31 -4.40
CA LEU A 346 -25.26 -3.89 -4.72
C LEU A 346 -24.26 -3.55 -5.83
N ALA A 347 -24.71 -3.00 -6.95
CA ALA A 347 -23.82 -2.53 -8.01
C ALA A 347 -24.45 -1.39 -8.80
N GLY A 348 -23.63 -0.47 -9.29
CA GLY A 348 -24.11 0.67 -10.04
C GLY A 348 -23.02 1.63 -10.48
N ASN A 349 -23.43 2.77 -11.00
CA ASN A 349 -22.59 3.83 -11.53
C ASN A 349 -22.14 4.78 -10.41
N TYR A 350 -21.36 4.27 -9.48
CA TYR A 350 -20.82 4.98 -8.32
C TYR A 350 -19.54 4.31 -7.83
N MET A 351 -18.78 5.03 -7.01
CA MET A 351 -17.67 4.51 -6.24
C MET A 351 -18.16 4.07 -4.86
N LEU A 352 -17.69 2.91 -4.39
CA LEU A 352 -17.92 2.38 -3.04
C LEU A 352 -16.60 2.32 -2.27
N ARG A 353 -16.58 2.84 -1.03
CA ARG A 353 -15.37 2.83 -0.18
C ARG A 353 -15.70 2.50 1.27
N SER A 354 -14.67 2.25 2.04
CA SER A 354 -14.66 2.29 3.52
C SER A 354 -15.71 1.41 4.19
N ILE A 355 -15.97 0.20 3.65
CA ILE A 355 -16.92 -0.71 4.30
C ILE A 355 -16.38 -1.20 5.64
N ASN A 356 -17.23 -1.10 6.67
CA ASN A 356 -16.95 -1.63 8.01
C ASN A 356 -18.17 -2.40 8.50
N LYS A 357 -17.91 -3.55 9.10
CA LYS A 357 -18.93 -4.44 9.67
C LYS A 357 -18.90 -4.37 11.20
N ALA A 358 -20.06 -4.37 11.82
CA ALA A 358 -20.19 -4.56 13.26
C ALA A 358 -19.69 -5.95 13.68
N LYS A 359 -19.03 -6.05 14.84
CA LYS A 359 -18.38 -7.31 15.28
C LYS A 359 -19.37 -8.47 15.41
N ASN A 360 -20.54 -8.23 15.98
CA ASN A 360 -21.47 -9.27 16.41
C ASN A 360 -22.76 -9.38 15.57
N THR A 361 -22.95 -8.51 14.58
CA THR A 361 -24.14 -8.50 13.72
C THR A 361 -23.73 -8.38 12.25
N ASP A 362 -24.68 -8.51 11.33
CA ASP A 362 -24.46 -8.32 9.90
C ASP A 362 -24.60 -6.86 9.45
N ASP A 363 -24.67 -5.94 10.41
CA ASP A 363 -24.75 -4.52 10.14
C ASP A 363 -23.45 -3.99 9.56
N VAL A 364 -23.55 -3.20 8.50
CA VAL A 364 -22.43 -2.58 7.80
C VAL A 364 -22.67 -1.10 7.57
N ILE A 365 -21.59 -0.34 7.61
CA ILE A 365 -21.55 1.03 7.09
C ILE A 365 -20.53 1.11 5.97
N TYR A 366 -20.78 1.95 4.97
CA TYR A 366 -19.90 2.19 3.84
C TYR A 366 -20.14 3.56 3.26
N THR A 367 -19.22 4.06 2.43
CA THR A 367 -19.43 5.32 1.69
C THR A 367 -19.76 5.03 0.23
N MET A 368 -20.63 5.88 -0.32
CA MET A 368 -21.01 5.87 -1.75
C MET A 368 -20.87 7.29 -2.29
N GLU A 369 -20.20 7.41 -3.42
CA GLU A 369 -19.89 8.70 -4.04
C GLU A 369 -19.99 8.66 -5.56
N THR A 370 -20.22 9.83 -6.16
CA THR A 370 -20.01 10.14 -7.56
C THR A 370 -19.31 11.49 -7.68
N PHE A 371 -18.98 11.93 -8.90
CA PHE A 371 -18.48 13.29 -9.08
C PHE A 371 -19.43 14.35 -8.51
N GLN A 372 -20.75 14.10 -8.56
CA GLN A 372 -21.78 15.02 -8.09
C GLN A 372 -22.27 14.74 -6.67
N GLN A 373 -22.03 13.54 -6.16
CA GLN A 373 -22.57 13.09 -4.87
C GLN A 373 -21.42 12.98 -3.86
N TYR A 374 -21.57 13.73 -2.75
CA TYR A 374 -20.66 13.66 -1.61
C TYR A 374 -20.55 12.23 -1.07
N PRO A 375 -19.37 11.78 -0.59
CA PRO A 375 -19.16 10.44 -0.03
C PRO A 375 -19.81 10.27 1.34
N ASP A 376 -21.15 10.34 1.39
CA ASP A 376 -21.91 10.14 2.61
C ASP A 376 -21.88 8.68 3.09
N ILE A 377 -22.02 8.52 4.40
CA ILE A 377 -22.08 7.21 5.04
C ILE A 377 -23.47 6.62 4.86
N HIS A 378 -23.50 5.39 4.37
CA HIS A 378 -24.69 4.57 4.24
C HIS A 378 -24.65 3.39 5.21
N TYR A 379 -25.79 3.02 5.72
CA TYR A 379 -26.04 1.82 6.53
C TYR A 379 -26.78 0.77 5.71
N SER A 380 -26.41 -0.48 5.91
CA SER A 380 -27.13 -1.66 5.42
C SER A 380 -26.84 -2.87 6.30
N THR A 381 -27.40 -4.01 5.96
CA THR A 381 -26.91 -5.32 6.38
C THR A 381 -26.07 -5.93 5.26
N LEU A 382 -25.32 -6.99 5.51
CA LEU A 382 -24.54 -7.72 4.51
C LEU A 382 -25.38 -8.26 3.34
N ALA A 383 -26.70 -8.31 3.48
CA ALA A 383 -27.60 -8.70 2.40
C ALA A 383 -27.87 -7.55 1.40
N PHE A 384 -27.56 -6.31 1.73
CA PHE A 384 -27.78 -5.09 0.94
C PHE A 384 -29.20 -4.93 0.34
N LYS A 385 -30.22 -5.51 1.00
CA LYS A 385 -31.63 -5.38 0.55
C LYS A 385 -32.16 -3.96 0.66
N LYS A 386 -31.65 -3.20 1.61
CA LYS A 386 -32.01 -1.80 1.85
C LYS A 386 -30.77 -1.04 2.30
N SER A 387 -30.54 0.11 1.68
CA SER A 387 -29.51 1.06 2.08
C SER A 387 -30.16 2.34 2.62
N VAL A 388 -29.61 2.89 3.70
CA VAL A 388 -30.08 4.13 4.31
C VAL A 388 -28.89 5.07 4.46
N GLN A 389 -29.00 6.26 3.90
CA GLN A 389 -28.00 7.31 4.10
C GLN A 389 -28.08 7.81 5.57
N LEU A 390 -26.95 7.81 6.26
CA LEU A 390 -26.84 8.22 7.66
C LEU A 390 -26.31 9.64 7.84
N THR A 391 -25.40 10.07 6.98
CA THR A 391 -24.84 11.42 7.02
C THR A 391 -25.36 12.24 5.85
N HIS A 392 -25.29 13.54 5.98
CA HIS A 392 -25.77 14.51 5.00
C HIS A 392 -24.73 15.60 4.77
N GLY A 393 -23.51 15.19 4.43
CA GLY A 393 -22.44 16.09 3.98
C GLY A 393 -22.77 16.76 2.66
N ASP A 394 -23.61 16.12 1.84
CA ASP A 394 -24.20 16.65 0.60
C ASP A 394 -24.90 18.00 0.79
N LYS A 395 -25.48 18.27 1.96
CA LYS A 395 -26.09 19.57 2.29
C LYS A 395 -25.15 20.76 2.17
N GLN A 396 -23.84 20.53 2.35
CA GLN A 396 -22.85 21.57 2.15
C GLN A 396 -22.71 21.99 0.67
N GLN A 397 -23.22 21.17 -0.26
CA GLN A 397 -23.21 21.43 -1.68
C GLN A 397 -24.44 22.17 -2.18
N GLU A 398 -25.54 22.24 -1.41
CA GLU A 398 -26.84 22.80 -1.82
C GLU A 398 -26.76 24.25 -2.32
N GLY A 399 -25.76 25.01 -1.89
CA GLY A 399 -25.54 26.40 -2.33
C GLY A 399 -24.69 26.54 -3.61
N PHE A 400 -24.23 25.42 -4.19
CA PHE A 400 -23.28 25.43 -5.31
C PHE A 400 -23.84 24.68 -6.53
N ILE A 401 -23.41 25.09 -7.70
CA ILE A 401 -23.78 24.43 -8.95
C ILE A 401 -22.68 23.44 -9.33
N TRP A 402 -23.02 22.16 -9.39
CA TRP A 402 -22.06 21.09 -9.69
C TRP A 402 -22.16 20.68 -11.17
N GLY A 403 -21.00 20.53 -11.80
CA GLY A 403 -20.89 20.00 -13.15
C GLY A 403 -21.20 18.49 -13.21
N THR A 404 -21.10 17.93 -14.39
CA THR A 404 -21.28 16.49 -14.65
C THR A 404 -20.00 15.86 -15.14
N ALA A 405 -19.84 14.55 -14.95
CA ALA A 405 -18.75 13.74 -15.49
C ALA A 405 -19.29 12.69 -16.44
N GLU A 406 -18.68 12.51 -17.60
CA GLU A 406 -19.03 11.47 -18.57
C GLU A 406 -17.80 10.76 -19.12
N LEU A 407 -17.93 9.46 -19.39
CA LEU A 407 -16.90 8.68 -20.06
C LEU A 407 -16.99 8.92 -21.57
N VAL A 408 -15.82 9.14 -22.20
CA VAL A 408 -15.69 9.22 -23.66
C VAL A 408 -14.62 8.26 -24.13
N SER A 409 -14.70 7.82 -25.40
CA SER A 409 -13.74 6.91 -25.99
C SER A 409 -13.35 7.35 -27.40
N TRP A 410 -12.12 7.03 -27.79
CA TRP A 410 -11.56 7.30 -29.13
C TRP A 410 -10.46 6.28 -29.45
N ILE A 411 -9.90 6.39 -30.64
CA ILE A 411 -8.74 5.59 -31.06
C ILE A 411 -7.52 6.51 -31.16
N SER A 412 -6.41 6.11 -30.59
CA SER A 412 -5.13 6.81 -30.70
C SER A 412 -4.58 6.77 -32.14
N LEU A 413 -3.54 7.59 -32.46
CA LEU A 413 -2.91 7.57 -33.77
C LEU A 413 -2.21 6.22 -34.08
N ASP A 414 -1.79 5.51 -33.06
CA ASP A 414 -1.19 4.17 -33.18
C ASP A 414 -2.22 3.02 -33.06
N GLY A 415 -3.52 3.34 -33.16
CA GLY A 415 -4.61 2.33 -33.30
C GLY A 415 -5.12 1.72 -31.99
N ARG A 416 -4.75 2.25 -30.83
CA ARG A 416 -5.22 1.73 -29.53
C ARG A 416 -6.54 2.35 -29.10
N PRO A 417 -7.49 1.57 -28.56
CA PRO A 417 -8.69 2.12 -27.93
C PRO A 417 -8.30 2.83 -26.62
N LEU A 418 -8.80 4.04 -26.44
CA LEU A 418 -8.60 4.90 -25.29
C LEU A 418 -9.91 5.39 -24.72
N GLU A 419 -9.87 5.74 -23.44
CA GLU A 419 -10.97 6.33 -22.70
C GLU A 419 -10.50 7.59 -21.96
N GLY A 420 -11.44 8.40 -21.53
CA GLY A 420 -11.17 9.57 -20.71
C GLY A 420 -12.46 10.09 -20.12
N VAL A 421 -12.31 11.01 -19.17
CA VAL A 421 -13.45 11.67 -18.53
C VAL A 421 -13.58 13.09 -19.02
N VAL A 422 -14.80 13.46 -19.38
CA VAL A 422 -15.14 14.85 -19.70
C VAL A 422 -16.00 15.41 -18.57
N TYR A 423 -15.55 16.53 -17.99
CA TYR A 423 -16.32 17.24 -16.98
C TYR A 423 -16.92 18.48 -17.61
N LYS A 424 -18.25 18.63 -17.48
CA LYS A 424 -19.01 19.72 -18.09
C LYS A 424 -19.60 20.64 -17.02
N PRO A 425 -19.74 21.96 -17.31
CA PRO A 425 -20.50 22.87 -16.47
C PRO A 425 -21.92 22.36 -16.17
N ALA A 426 -22.48 22.72 -15.01
CA ALA A 426 -23.83 22.33 -14.64
C ALA A 426 -24.92 22.79 -15.64
N ASN A 427 -24.76 24.03 -16.14
CA ASN A 427 -25.69 24.62 -17.13
C ASN A 427 -25.15 24.44 -18.56
N PHE A 428 -24.65 23.24 -18.85
CA PHE A 428 -24.08 22.94 -20.16
C PHE A 428 -25.14 23.02 -21.27
N ASP A 429 -24.88 23.86 -22.28
CA ASP A 429 -25.69 23.99 -23.50
C ASP A 429 -24.86 23.48 -24.71
N PRO A 430 -25.28 22.41 -25.40
CA PRO A 430 -24.54 21.87 -26.54
C PRO A 430 -24.42 22.85 -27.73
N ASN A 431 -25.21 23.92 -27.77
CA ASN A 431 -25.16 24.97 -28.81
C ASN A 431 -24.18 26.09 -28.47
N LYS A 432 -23.67 26.14 -27.25
CA LYS A 432 -22.67 27.14 -26.81
C LYS A 432 -21.26 26.61 -27.06
N LYS A 433 -20.30 27.54 -27.30
CA LYS A 433 -18.89 27.22 -27.39
C LYS A 433 -18.19 27.43 -26.03
N TYR A 434 -17.53 26.41 -25.52
CA TYR A 434 -16.82 26.45 -24.25
C TYR A 434 -15.31 26.39 -24.44
N PRO A 435 -14.52 27.11 -23.66
CA PRO A 435 -13.10 26.84 -23.54
C PRO A 435 -12.90 25.46 -22.92
N MET A 436 -11.81 24.77 -23.29
CA MET A 436 -11.49 23.45 -22.77
C MET A 436 -10.14 23.44 -22.08
N MET A 437 -10.09 22.90 -20.87
CA MET A 437 -8.85 22.59 -20.16
C MET A 437 -8.56 21.08 -20.28
N VAL A 438 -7.41 20.74 -20.84
CA VAL A 438 -6.91 19.37 -20.90
C VAL A 438 -5.98 19.16 -19.72
N ASN A 439 -6.36 18.28 -18.79
CA ASN A 439 -5.58 17.97 -17.60
C ASN A 439 -5.37 16.45 -17.52
N PHE A 440 -4.11 16.00 -17.45
CA PHE A 440 -3.79 14.58 -17.54
C PHE A 440 -2.45 14.23 -16.88
N TYR A 441 -2.27 12.96 -16.60
CA TYR A 441 -0.99 12.42 -16.12
C TYR A 441 -0.71 11.05 -16.79
N GLU A 442 -1.49 10.03 -16.47
CA GLU A 442 -1.45 8.69 -17.04
C GLU A 442 -2.88 8.24 -17.35
N ARG A 443 -3.39 7.18 -16.69
CA ARG A 443 -4.76 6.69 -16.84
C ARG A 443 -5.67 7.27 -15.77
N ASN A 444 -6.77 7.87 -16.18
CA ASN A 444 -7.71 8.55 -15.28
C ASN A 444 -9.17 8.15 -15.47
N SER A 445 -9.51 7.40 -16.53
CA SER A 445 -10.90 7.01 -16.82
C SER A 445 -11.55 6.22 -15.67
N GLU A 446 -10.77 5.47 -14.91
CA GLU A 446 -11.23 4.74 -13.72
C GLU A 446 -11.73 5.64 -12.59
N THR A 447 -11.41 6.94 -12.65
CA THR A 447 -11.82 7.93 -11.63
C THR A 447 -13.16 8.60 -11.95
N LEU A 448 -13.91 8.12 -12.94
CA LEU A 448 -15.18 8.70 -13.41
C LEU A 448 -16.16 9.05 -12.28
N TYR A 449 -16.27 8.18 -11.27
CA TYR A 449 -17.18 8.36 -10.14
C TYR A 449 -16.51 8.86 -8.86
N ASN A 450 -15.24 9.26 -8.91
CA ASN A 450 -14.61 9.82 -7.72
C ASN A 450 -15.18 11.21 -7.43
N TYR A 451 -15.59 11.41 -6.19
CA TYR A 451 -15.87 12.74 -5.67
C TYR A 451 -14.57 13.56 -5.63
N ARG A 452 -14.61 14.77 -6.14
CA ARG A 452 -13.51 15.70 -6.06
C ARG A 452 -13.92 16.86 -5.15
N MET A 453 -13.17 17.04 -4.06
CA MET A 453 -13.40 18.16 -3.15
C MET A 453 -12.97 19.47 -3.84
N PRO A 454 -13.80 20.53 -3.79
CA PRO A 454 -13.38 21.85 -4.27
C PRO A 454 -12.38 22.44 -3.29
N GLU A 455 -11.12 22.39 -3.64
CA GLU A 455 -10.02 22.89 -2.82
C GLU A 455 -8.84 23.32 -3.71
N PRO A 456 -8.00 24.28 -3.26
CA PRO A 456 -6.77 24.59 -3.97
C PRO A 456 -5.82 23.39 -4.01
N HIS A 457 -5.37 23.04 -5.21
CA HIS A 457 -4.42 21.96 -5.42
C HIS A 457 -3.02 22.50 -5.73
N ARG A 458 -2.01 21.76 -5.27
CA ARG A 458 -0.61 22.11 -5.51
C ARG A 458 -0.15 21.80 -6.94
N SER A 459 -0.66 20.74 -7.54
CA SER A 459 -0.11 20.13 -8.76
C SER A 459 -1.14 19.78 -9.82
N THR A 460 -2.38 20.16 -9.62
CA THR A 460 -3.46 20.00 -10.60
C THR A 460 -4.45 21.16 -10.51
N ILE A 461 -5.35 21.26 -11.48
CA ILE A 461 -6.41 22.26 -11.47
C ILE A 461 -7.53 21.88 -10.50
N ASP A 462 -8.28 22.87 -9.98
CA ASP A 462 -9.55 22.64 -9.32
C ASP A 462 -10.65 22.48 -10.37
N TYR A 463 -11.20 21.28 -10.49
CA TYR A 463 -12.21 20.93 -11.50
C TYR A 463 -13.49 21.74 -11.33
N HIS A 464 -13.91 22.00 -10.10
CA HIS A 464 -15.13 22.75 -9.80
C HIS A 464 -14.95 24.24 -10.11
N LEU A 465 -13.77 24.81 -9.81
CA LEU A 465 -13.46 26.19 -10.15
C LEU A 465 -13.52 26.41 -11.68
N TYR A 466 -12.91 25.50 -12.45
CA TYR A 466 -12.94 25.62 -13.92
C TYR A 466 -14.34 25.38 -14.48
N ASN A 467 -15.08 24.37 -14.02
CA ASN A 467 -16.45 24.12 -14.47
C ASN A 467 -17.38 25.28 -14.11
N SER A 468 -17.26 25.88 -12.92
CA SER A 468 -18.09 27.04 -12.52
C SER A 468 -17.79 28.31 -13.35
N ASN A 469 -16.60 28.39 -13.95
CA ASN A 469 -16.22 29.41 -14.91
C ASN A 469 -16.45 28.97 -16.36
N GLU A 470 -17.34 28.04 -16.58
CA GLU A 470 -17.80 27.56 -17.88
C GLU A 470 -16.72 26.88 -18.75
N TYR A 471 -15.68 26.30 -18.15
CA TYR A 471 -14.75 25.44 -18.86
C TYR A 471 -15.27 24.01 -18.93
N VAL A 472 -15.10 23.37 -20.07
CA VAL A 472 -15.12 21.92 -20.18
C VAL A 472 -13.73 21.42 -19.79
N ILE A 473 -13.64 20.38 -18.96
CA ILE A 473 -12.37 19.73 -18.65
C ILE A 473 -12.32 18.38 -19.34
N PHE A 474 -11.24 18.12 -20.06
CA PHE A 474 -10.96 16.82 -20.67
C PHE A 474 -9.78 16.16 -19.97
N ASN A 475 -10.03 15.01 -19.38
CA ASN A 475 -9.04 14.19 -18.66
C ASN A 475 -8.89 12.84 -19.37
N PRO A 476 -7.98 12.74 -20.37
CA PRO A 476 -7.76 11.56 -21.19
C PRO A 476 -6.85 10.54 -20.50
N ASP A 477 -6.99 9.28 -20.87
CA ASP A 477 -5.99 8.24 -20.62
C ASP A 477 -4.83 8.37 -21.60
N ILE A 478 -3.62 8.21 -21.08
CA ILE A 478 -2.39 8.09 -21.87
C ILE A 478 -1.86 6.67 -21.72
N ARG A 479 -1.50 6.05 -22.83
CA ARG A 479 -0.84 4.74 -22.93
C ARG A 479 0.54 4.93 -23.52
N TYR A 480 1.55 4.36 -22.87
CA TYR A 480 2.93 4.56 -23.28
C TYR A 480 3.47 3.44 -24.19
N VAL A 481 4.46 3.80 -24.95
CA VAL A 481 5.43 2.90 -25.58
C VAL A 481 6.78 3.19 -24.91
N ASP A 482 7.41 2.17 -24.40
CA ASP A 482 8.71 2.28 -23.73
C ASP A 482 9.73 3.03 -24.60
N GLY A 483 10.40 4.01 -23.98
CA GLY A 483 11.36 4.87 -24.65
C GLY A 483 10.77 6.08 -25.40
N TYR A 484 9.44 6.12 -25.62
CA TYR A 484 8.78 7.18 -26.41
C TYR A 484 7.61 7.87 -25.66
N PRO A 485 7.80 8.37 -24.43
CA PRO A 485 6.69 8.87 -23.63
C PRO A 485 6.03 10.13 -24.19
N GLY A 486 6.81 11.06 -24.77
CA GLY A 486 6.27 12.26 -25.39
C GLY A 486 5.47 11.97 -26.66
N GLU A 487 5.98 11.09 -27.52
CA GLU A 487 5.28 10.63 -28.72
C GLU A 487 4.00 9.90 -28.36
N SER A 488 4.04 9.03 -27.36
CA SER A 488 2.87 8.31 -26.84
C SER A 488 1.79 9.28 -26.36
N CYS A 489 2.16 10.29 -25.59
CA CYS A 489 1.24 11.34 -25.18
C CYS A 489 0.58 12.04 -26.39
N TYR A 490 1.37 12.44 -27.38
CA TYR A 490 0.85 13.08 -28.60
C TYR A 490 -0.12 12.16 -29.34
N ASN A 491 0.25 10.88 -29.53
CA ASN A 491 -0.56 9.89 -30.24
C ASN A 491 -1.88 9.59 -29.53
N CYS A 492 -1.89 9.61 -28.21
CA CYS A 492 -3.10 9.39 -27.42
C CYS A 492 -3.99 10.63 -27.40
N LEU A 493 -3.42 11.80 -27.16
CA LEU A 493 -4.14 13.00 -26.83
C LEU A 493 -4.75 13.71 -28.05
N MET A 494 -4.00 13.83 -29.16
CA MET A 494 -4.45 14.63 -30.31
C MET A 494 -5.75 14.12 -30.94
N PRO A 495 -5.96 12.82 -31.16
CA PRO A 495 -7.26 12.32 -31.64
C PRO A 495 -8.40 12.57 -30.65
N GLY A 496 -8.14 12.45 -29.33
CA GLY A 496 -9.12 12.76 -28.29
C GLY A 496 -9.57 14.21 -28.33
N ILE A 497 -8.64 15.16 -28.44
CA ILE A 497 -8.96 16.59 -28.59
C ILE A 497 -9.73 16.85 -29.89
N THR A 498 -9.31 16.24 -31.00
CA THR A 498 -10.00 16.35 -32.29
C THR A 498 -11.44 15.83 -32.18
N MET A 499 -11.65 14.69 -31.53
CA MET A 499 -12.99 14.16 -31.25
C MET A 499 -13.81 15.14 -30.40
N MET A 500 -13.21 15.76 -29.37
CA MET A 500 -13.90 16.75 -28.54
C MET A 500 -14.31 18.00 -29.37
N ILE A 501 -13.44 18.50 -30.23
CA ILE A 501 -13.74 19.61 -31.15
C ILE A 501 -14.91 19.23 -32.08
N ALA A 502 -14.87 18.01 -32.62
CA ALA A 502 -15.91 17.51 -33.53
C ALA A 502 -17.31 17.38 -32.88
N LYS A 503 -17.40 17.30 -31.54
CA LYS A 503 -18.67 17.38 -30.82
C LYS A 503 -19.39 18.73 -30.95
N GLY A 504 -18.73 19.77 -31.46
CA GLY A 504 -19.32 21.02 -31.84
C GLY A 504 -19.44 22.09 -30.75
N TYR A 505 -19.21 21.75 -29.48
CA TYR A 505 -19.35 22.70 -28.36
C TYR A 505 -17.99 23.23 -27.80
N ILE A 506 -16.85 22.83 -28.38
CA ILE A 506 -15.55 23.36 -27.96
C ILE A 506 -15.17 24.60 -28.79
N ASN A 507 -14.68 25.61 -28.09
CA ASN A 507 -14.02 26.75 -28.70
C ASN A 507 -12.58 26.37 -29.04
N GLU A 508 -12.28 26.15 -30.31
CA GLU A 508 -10.97 25.74 -30.80
C GLU A 508 -9.84 26.72 -30.45
N LYS A 509 -10.18 28.02 -30.29
CA LYS A 509 -9.23 29.07 -29.89
C LYS A 509 -9.09 29.22 -28.38
N GLY A 510 -9.77 28.40 -27.59
CA GLY A 510 -9.78 28.45 -26.13
C GLY A 510 -9.40 27.10 -25.50
N ILE A 511 -8.42 26.39 -26.06
CA ILE A 511 -7.96 25.13 -25.54
C ILE A 511 -6.66 25.33 -24.76
N GLY A 512 -6.66 25.04 -23.45
CA GLY A 512 -5.47 25.01 -22.59
C GLY A 512 -5.08 23.60 -22.19
N ALA A 513 -3.80 23.42 -21.83
CA ALA A 513 -3.31 22.16 -21.27
C ALA A 513 -2.53 22.41 -19.98
N GLN A 514 -2.73 21.52 -18.99
CA GLN A 514 -2.03 21.56 -17.71
C GLN A 514 -1.50 20.18 -17.35
N GLY A 515 -0.23 20.13 -16.93
CA GLY A 515 0.39 18.92 -16.43
C GLY A 515 1.49 19.25 -15.42
N HIS A 516 1.61 18.40 -14.40
CA HIS A 516 2.64 18.53 -13.36
C HIS A 516 3.60 17.34 -13.40
N SER A 517 4.89 17.58 -13.07
CA SER A 517 5.92 16.55 -13.02
C SER A 517 6.05 15.80 -14.36
N TRP A 518 5.69 14.52 -14.43
CA TRP A 518 5.62 13.77 -15.68
C TRP A 518 4.60 14.35 -16.67
N GLY A 519 3.44 14.80 -16.17
CA GLY A 519 2.48 15.58 -16.96
C GLY A 519 3.07 16.90 -17.46
N GLY A 520 3.92 17.56 -16.66
CA GLY A 520 4.67 18.76 -17.05
C GLY A 520 5.62 18.51 -18.24
N TYR A 521 6.35 17.40 -18.21
CA TYR A 521 7.14 16.93 -19.35
C TYR A 521 6.28 16.75 -20.60
N GLN A 522 5.15 16.08 -20.46
CA GLN A 522 4.24 15.76 -21.57
C GLN A 522 3.69 17.03 -22.22
N VAL A 523 3.20 18.00 -21.45
CA VAL A 523 2.67 19.27 -22.03
C VAL A 523 3.79 20.12 -22.63
N ALA A 524 5.01 20.11 -22.07
CA ALA A 524 6.18 20.75 -22.66
C ALA A 524 6.54 20.12 -24.02
N TYR A 525 6.49 18.79 -24.12
CA TYR A 525 6.68 18.08 -25.40
C TYR A 525 5.62 18.47 -26.42
N LEU A 526 4.34 18.51 -26.03
CA LEU A 526 3.23 18.94 -26.90
C LEU A 526 3.43 20.35 -27.46
N ALA A 527 3.96 21.27 -26.65
CA ALA A 527 4.28 22.63 -27.10
C ALA A 527 5.28 22.69 -28.26
N THR A 528 6.14 21.67 -28.40
CA THR A 528 7.09 21.55 -29.51
C THR A 528 6.49 20.87 -30.76
N ARG A 529 5.30 20.28 -30.65
CA ARG A 529 4.70 19.44 -31.69
C ARG A 529 3.43 20.02 -32.30
N THR A 530 2.77 20.97 -31.62
CA THR A 530 1.51 21.52 -32.07
C THR A 530 1.31 22.96 -31.59
N ASN A 531 0.61 23.77 -32.38
CA ASN A 531 0.15 25.13 -32.04
C ASN A 531 -1.32 25.14 -31.60
N LEU A 532 -1.90 24.02 -31.28
CA LEU A 532 -3.32 23.90 -30.94
C LEU A 532 -3.69 24.64 -29.64
N PHE A 533 -2.80 24.62 -28.65
CA PHE A 533 -3.08 25.16 -27.32
C PHE A 533 -2.87 26.66 -27.26
N SER A 534 -3.88 27.39 -26.76
CA SER A 534 -3.80 28.82 -26.50
C SER A 534 -2.98 29.16 -25.25
N ALA A 535 -2.91 28.21 -24.30
CA ALA A 535 -2.11 28.31 -23.09
C ALA A 535 -1.67 26.92 -22.61
N ILE A 536 -0.44 26.83 -22.09
CA ILE A 536 0.11 25.63 -21.51
C ILE A 536 0.71 25.97 -20.14
N GLU A 537 0.30 25.22 -19.09
CA GLU A 537 0.96 25.22 -17.79
C GLU A 537 1.76 23.94 -17.65
N SER A 538 3.08 24.08 -17.51
CA SER A 538 4.02 22.97 -17.32
C SER A 538 4.64 23.05 -15.93
N GLY A 539 4.01 22.41 -14.95
CA GLY A 539 4.41 22.44 -13.54
C GLY A 539 5.55 21.48 -13.23
N ALA A 540 6.67 21.98 -12.69
CA ALA A 540 7.83 21.18 -12.26
C ALA A 540 8.20 20.05 -13.25
N PRO A 541 8.41 20.35 -14.55
CA PRO A 541 8.57 19.33 -15.59
C PRO A 541 9.87 18.55 -15.45
N VAL A 542 9.83 17.25 -15.72
CA VAL A 542 11.02 16.39 -15.84
C VAL A 542 11.50 16.42 -17.29
N VAL A 543 12.20 17.48 -17.68
CA VAL A 543 12.58 17.71 -19.11
C VAL A 543 13.98 17.23 -19.48
N ASN A 544 14.83 16.96 -18.47
CA ASN A 544 16.19 16.46 -18.70
C ASN A 544 16.36 15.07 -18.10
N MET A 545 16.30 14.04 -18.95
CA MET A 545 16.39 12.63 -18.51
C MET A 545 17.80 12.24 -18.07
N PHE A 546 18.86 12.91 -18.55
CA PHE A 546 20.21 12.70 -18.02
C PHE A 546 20.32 13.14 -16.57
N SER A 547 19.78 14.33 -16.25
CA SER A 547 19.71 14.79 -14.84
C SER A 547 18.77 13.94 -14.00
N ALA A 548 17.68 13.43 -14.54
CA ALA A 548 16.75 12.56 -13.82
C ALA A 548 17.40 11.20 -13.49
N TYR A 549 18.17 10.62 -14.43
CA TYR A 549 18.89 9.37 -14.23
C TYR A 549 20.06 9.51 -13.25
N GLY A 550 20.89 10.56 -13.41
CA GLY A 550 22.03 10.82 -12.53
C GLY A 550 21.68 11.55 -11.23
N GLY A 551 20.45 12.06 -11.11
CA GLY A 551 19.98 12.75 -9.91
C GLY A 551 19.45 11.78 -8.89
N ILE A 552 20.12 11.70 -7.76
CA ILE A 552 19.67 10.89 -6.63
C ILE A 552 18.38 11.52 -6.07
N ARG A 553 17.27 10.80 -6.15
CA ARG A 553 15.93 11.33 -5.79
C ARG A 553 15.46 10.92 -4.40
N TRP A 554 16.05 9.89 -3.80
CA TRP A 554 15.55 9.22 -2.60
C TRP A 554 16.57 9.21 -1.46
#